data_d7c08145c86d5484b7cc7b36eec8ca0d
#
_entry.id   d7c08145c86d5484b7cc7b36eec8ca0d
#
_cell.length_a   1.000
_cell.length_b   1.000
_cell.length_c   1.000
_cell.angle_alpha   90.00
_cell.angle_beta   90.00
_cell.angle_gamma   90.00
#
_symmetry.space_group_name_H-M   'P 1'
#
loop_
_entity.id
_entity.type
_entity.pdbx_description
1 polymer ?
#
loop_
_entity_poly.entity_id
_entity_poly.type
_entity_poly.pdbx_seq_one_letter_code
_entity_poly.pdbx_strand_id
1 'polypeptide(L)'
;MPRRRAGRFAALAACLLAAASAARADIPAACIGPIVDASYDAPTGRYAHGALGDDLEWGRLKVRIAGQPPCSWPYADLVAVLPDIRVFEDTEPRLADLDGDGAPEVIVVESHRDLGARLAIWGLRRGTLTRIAATSAIGTRFRWLAPLGAADLDGDGRAEIAYVDRPHLARTLRIVRLQGSRLRPVAEAEGHTNHRFGEDTISGGIRDCGTGPEIITASPDWAEVQASRLVGGTLRTQVLDAGDLPTAMECR
;
A
#
# COMPACT_ATOMS: atom_id res chain seq x y z
N MET A 1 25.70 -16.20 76.14
CA MET A 1 24.71 -15.19 75.75
C MET A 1 24.70 -15.02 74.22
N PRO A 2 23.69 -15.45 73.46
CA PRO A 2 23.67 -15.31 72.03
C PRO A 2 22.93 -14.02 71.62
N ARG A 3 23.57 -13.27 70.69
CA ARG A 3 23.03 -12.03 70.13
C ARG A 3 21.96 -12.36 69.08
N ARG A 4 20.77 -11.88 69.24
CA ARG A 4 19.66 -11.93 68.28
C ARG A 4 19.94 -10.95 67.13
N ARG A 5 20.00 -11.49 65.86
CA ARG A 5 19.97 -10.66 64.66
C ARG A 5 18.53 -10.30 64.30
N ALA A 6 18.23 -9.01 64.22
CA ALA A 6 16.97 -8.49 63.71
C ALA A 6 16.97 -8.58 62.18
N GLY A 7 16.05 -9.36 61.61
CA GLY A 7 15.79 -9.40 60.18
C GLY A 7 14.93 -8.18 59.77
N ARG A 8 15.45 -7.40 58.83
CA ARG A 8 14.68 -6.35 58.15
C ARG A 8 13.91 -7.00 56.98
N PHE A 9 12.58 -7.03 57.12
CA PHE A 9 11.70 -7.33 55.99
C PHE A 9 11.58 -6.07 55.13
N ALA A 10 12.11 -6.12 53.89
CA ALA A 10 11.83 -5.12 52.86
C ALA A 10 10.53 -5.52 52.16
N ALA A 11 9.50 -4.71 52.33
CA ALA A 11 8.26 -4.85 51.60
C ALA A 11 8.46 -4.29 50.17
N LEU A 12 8.48 -5.16 49.15
CA LEU A 12 8.38 -4.74 47.77
C LEU A 12 6.94 -4.31 47.46
N ALA A 13 6.75 -3.00 47.26
CA ALA A 13 5.53 -2.48 46.69
C ALA A 13 5.52 -2.71 45.18
N ALA A 14 4.74 -3.66 44.71
CA ALA A 14 4.49 -3.87 43.30
C ALA A 14 3.54 -2.80 42.77
N CYS A 15 4.05 -1.77 42.06
CA CYS A 15 3.22 -0.86 41.27
C CYS A 15 2.63 -1.61 40.10
N LEU A 16 1.37 -1.99 40.16
CA LEU A 16 0.58 -2.42 39.01
C LEU A 16 0.29 -1.19 38.17
N LEU A 17 1.05 -1.04 37.07
CA LEU A 17 0.69 -0.15 35.97
C LEU A 17 -0.50 -0.77 35.22
N ALA A 18 -1.70 -0.28 35.56
CA ALA A 18 -2.89 -0.54 34.76
C ALA A 18 -2.71 0.17 33.38
N ALA A 19 -2.36 -0.57 32.36
CA ALA A 19 -2.44 -0.10 31.00
C ALA A 19 -3.92 0.15 30.68
N ALA A 20 -4.32 1.43 30.59
CA ALA A 20 -5.62 1.80 30.09
C ALA A 20 -5.69 1.43 28.61
N SER A 21 -6.24 0.25 28.31
CA SER A 21 -6.70 -0.10 26.97
C SER A 21 -7.85 0.85 26.65
N ALA A 22 -7.62 1.81 25.73
CA ALA A 22 -8.71 2.57 25.16
C ALA A 22 -9.68 1.54 24.54
N ALA A 23 -10.88 1.44 25.10
CA ALA A 23 -11.93 0.59 24.56
C ALA A 23 -12.25 1.10 23.17
N ARG A 24 -11.82 0.38 22.13
CA ARG A 24 -12.32 0.52 20.77
C ARG A 24 -13.80 0.17 20.85
N ALA A 25 -14.67 1.09 20.48
CA ALA A 25 -16.07 0.74 20.27
C ALA A 25 -16.08 -0.36 19.20
N ASP A 26 -16.37 -1.60 19.59
CA ASP A 26 -16.44 -2.71 18.67
C ASP A 26 -17.61 -2.46 17.73
N ILE A 27 -17.33 -2.18 16.46
CA ILE A 27 -18.35 -2.08 15.42
C ILE A 27 -18.89 -3.50 15.22
N PRO A 28 -20.21 -3.72 15.38
CA PRO A 28 -20.78 -5.02 15.15
C PRO A 28 -20.51 -5.51 13.72
N ALA A 29 -20.05 -6.74 13.56
CA ALA A 29 -19.68 -7.27 12.24
C ALA A 29 -20.82 -7.19 11.21
N ALA A 30 -22.08 -7.31 11.65
CA ALA A 30 -23.26 -7.13 10.80
C ALA A 30 -23.42 -5.72 10.23
N CYS A 31 -22.75 -4.73 10.80
CA CYS A 31 -22.83 -3.32 10.39
C CYS A 31 -21.72 -2.88 9.44
N ILE A 32 -20.75 -3.75 9.20
CA ILE A 32 -19.56 -3.46 8.41
C ILE A 32 -19.86 -3.72 6.94
N GLY A 33 -20.00 -2.65 6.17
CA GLY A 33 -20.08 -2.66 4.72
C GLY A 33 -18.69 -2.55 4.07
N PRO A 34 -18.64 -2.32 2.76
CA PRO A 34 -17.38 -2.23 2.03
C PRO A 34 -16.54 -1.00 2.45
N ILE A 35 -15.24 -1.06 2.16
CA ILE A 35 -14.36 0.10 2.21
C ILE A 35 -14.78 1.06 1.08
N VAL A 36 -14.94 2.35 1.40
CA VAL A 36 -15.35 3.38 0.43
C VAL A 36 -14.33 4.49 0.29
N ASP A 37 -13.36 4.58 1.20
CA ASP A 37 -12.30 5.56 1.18
C ASP A 37 -11.10 5.07 2.00
N ALA A 38 -9.90 5.52 1.64
CA ALA A 38 -8.68 5.25 2.39
C ALA A 38 -7.73 6.44 2.34
N SER A 39 -7.01 6.67 3.43
CA SER A 39 -6.02 7.74 3.54
C SER A 39 -4.91 7.36 4.53
N TYR A 40 -3.78 8.02 4.41
CA TYR A 40 -2.73 7.93 5.41
C TYR A 40 -2.88 9.05 6.43
N ASP A 41 -2.43 8.77 7.68
CA ASP A 41 -2.27 9.79 8.72
C ASP A 41 -1.14 9.42 9.69
N ALA A 42 -0.96 10.21 10.76
CA ALA A 42 0.15 10.07 11.70
C ALA A 42 1.53 10.17 11.02
N PRO A 43 1.86 11.35 10.43
CA PRO A 43 3.15 11.56 9.81
C PRO A 43 4.31 11.33 10.80
N THR A 44 5.42 10.78 10.31
CA THR A 44 6.55 10.37 11.15
C THR A 44 7.88 10.41 10.41
N GLY A 45 8.93 10.93 11.04
CA GLY A 45 10.30 10.94 10.52
C GLY A 45 11.12 9.66 10.81
N ARG A 46 10.48 8.57 11.29
CA ARG A 46 11.22 7.34 11.67
C ARG A 46 11.83 6.58 10.48
N TYR A 47 11.48 6.98 9.25
CA TYR A 47 12.02 6.42 8.01
C TYR A 47 12.22 7.56 6.98
N ALA A 48 13.14 8.46 7.27
CA ALA A 48 13.42 9.62 6.44
C ALA A 48 14.18 9.22 5.15
N HIS A 49 13.43 8.75 4.13
CA HIS A 49 13.98 8.34 2.84
C HIS A 49 14.10 9.52 1.87
N GLY A 50 13.18 10.47 1.92
CA GLY A 50 13.15 11.65 1.05
C GLY A 50 12.83 11.33 -0.41
N ALA A 51 12.35 10.12 -0.74
CA ALA A 51 11.98 9.76 -2.11
C ALA A 51 10.81 10.61 -2.61
N LEU A 52 9.85 10.89 -1.73
CA LEU A 52 8.62 11.64 -2.01
C LEU A 52 8.71 13.15 -1.68
N GLY A 53 9.91 13.71 -1.61
CA GLY A 53 10.13 15.17 -1.52
C GLY A 53 10.31 15.69 -0.10
N ASP A 54 9.98 14.93 0.92
CA ASP A 54 10.21 15.29 2.33
C ASP A 54 10.72 14.08 3.14
N ASP A 55 11.00 14.31 4.44
CA ASP A 55 11.50 13.28 5.35
C ASP A 55 10.39 12.61 6.17
N LEU A 56 9.14 12.83 5.81
CA LEU A 56 7.98 12.30 6.54
C LEU A 56 7.31 11.17 5.77
N GLU A 57 7.04 10.11 6.49
CA GLU A 57 6.25 8.97 6.03
C GLU A 57 5.05 8.79 6.94
N TRP A 58 4.20 7.82 6.67
CA TRP A 58 2.95 7.63 7.39
C TRP A 58 3.01 6.44 8.34
N GLY A 59 2.57 6.65 9.58
CA GLY A 59 2.51 5.60 10.60
C GLY A 59 1.20 4.82 10.59
N ARG A 60 0.14 5.37 9.96
CA ARG A 60 -1.21 4.84 10.07
C ARG A 60 -1.96 4.89 8.75
N LEU A 61 -2.66 3.80 8.43
CA LEU A 61 -3.67 3.70 7.39
C LEU A 61 -5.05 3.86 8.05
N LYS A 62 -5.83 4.80 7.56
CA LYS A 62 -7.22 5.02 7.91
C LYS A 62 -8.10 4.59 6.74
N VAL A 63 -9.10 3.76 6.99
CA VAL A 63 -10.10 3.39 5.98
C VAL A 63 -11.49 3.78 6.48
N ARG A 64 -12.31 4.25 5.56
CA ARG A 64 -13.72 4.52 5.80
C ARG A 64 -14.54 3.38 5.23
N ILE A 65 -15.42 2.82 6.05
CA ILE A 65 -16.36 1.78 5.65
C ILE A 65 -17.78 2.35 5.56
N ALA A 66 -18.55 1.85 4.62
CA ALA A 66 -19.99 2.10 4.61
C ALA A 66 -20.65 1.36 5.77
N GLY A 67 -21.62 2.01 6.42
CA GLY A 67 -22.53 1.34 7.34
C GLY A 67 -23.60 0.56 6.55
N GLN A 68 -24.06 -0.55 7.15
CA GLN A 68 -25.17 -1.31 6.58
C GLN A 68 -26.16 -1.74 7.66
N PRO A 69 -27.44 -2.01 7.32
CA PRO A 69 -28.42 -2.47 8.29
C PRO A 69 -27.93 -3.68 9.09
N PRO A 70 -28.22 -3.76 10.39
CA PRO A 70 -29.20 -2.93 11.14
C PRO A 70 -28.68 -1.59 11.70
N CYS A 71 -27.48 -1.17 11.38
CA CYS A 71 -26.90 0.05 11.91
C CYS A 71 -27.38 1.32 11.17
N SER A 72 -27.53 2.41 11.92
CA SER A 72 -28.07 3.67 11.40
C SER A 72 -27.00 4.69 11.00
N TRP A 73 -25.71 4.43 11.28
CA TRP A 73 -24.64 5.32 10.87
C TRP A 73 -24.24 5.05 9.40
N PRO A 74 -24.02 6.11 8.60
CA PRO A 74 -23.70 5.93 7.18
C PRO A 74 -22.26 5.47 6.94
N TYR A 75 -21.32 5.88 7.81
CA TYR A 75 -19.89 5.57 7.70
C TYR A 75 -19.26 5.38 9.07
N ALA A 76 -18.19 4.59 9.10
CA ALA A 76 -17.29 4.48 10.25
C ALA A 76 -15.84 4.39 9.77
N ASP A 77 -14.89 4.79 10.63
CA ASP A 77 -13.47 4.72 10.32
C ASP A 77 -12.80 3.57 11.08
N LEU A 78 -12.02 2.77 10.37
CA LEU A 78 -11.12 1.77 10.91
C LEU A 78 -9.68 2.22 10.68
N VAL A 79 -8.77 1.82 11.57
CA VAL A 79 -7.36 2.20 11.46
C VAL A 79 -6.44 1.01 11.62
N ALA A 80 -5.36 0.98 10.84
CA ALA A 80 -4.23 0.10 11.02
C ALA A 80 -2.99 0.92 11.34
N VAL A 81 -2.32 0.58 12.44
CA VAL A 81 -1.09 1.23 12.88
C VAL A 81 0.06 0.28 12.63
N LEU A 82 1.08 0.75 11.91
CA LEU A 82 2.28 -0.03 11.69
C LEU A 82 3.22 0.05 12.91
N PRO A 83 3.93 -1.06 13.22
CA PRO A 83 4.95 -1.04 14.27
C PRO A 83 6.08 -0.07 13.90
N ASP A 84 6.85 0.42 14.89
CA ASP A 84 7.88 1.45 14.72
C ASP A 84 8.99 1.12 13.71
N ILE A 85 9.14 -0.16 13.36
CA ILE A 85 10.08 -0.62 12.33
C ILE A 85 9.54 -0.50 10.90
N ARG A 86 8.29 0.01 10.73
CA ARG A 86 7.63 0.16 9.42
C ARG A 86 6.91 1.49 9.30
N VAL A 87 6.74 1.91 8.04
CA VAL A 87 5.92 3.05 7.62
C VAL A 87 5.11 2.68 6.40
N PHE A 88 4.08 3.45 6.10
CA PHE A 88 3.52 3.53 4.75
C PHE A 88 4.29 4.62 4.01
N GLU A 89 4.90 4.25 2.90
CA GLU A 89 5.75 5.11 2.06
C GLU A 89 5.12 5.23 0.67
N ASP A 90 4.12 6.09 0.55
CA ASP A 90 3.33 6.27 -0.67
C ASP A 90 2.61 7.61 -0.63
N THR A 91 2.22 8.12 -1.79
CA THR A 91 1.45 9.36 -1.92
C THR A 91 0.03 9.20 -1.41
N GLU A 92 -0.61 8.06 -1.73
CA GLU A 92 -1.98 7.73 -1.32
C GLU A 92 -2.23 6.21 -1.37
N PRO A 93 -3.17 5.69 -0.54
CA PRO A 93 -3.69 4.33 -0.71
C PRO A 93 -4.59 4.24 -1.96
N ARG A 94 -4.61 3.11 -2.64
CA ARG A 94 -5.48 2.88 -3.81
C ARG A 94 -6.50 1.81 -3.52
N LEU A 95 -7.74 2.03 -3.96
CA LEU A 95 -8.85 1.07 -3.80
C LEU A 95 -9.08 0.31 -5.09
N ALA A 96 -9.19 -1.02 -5.00
CA ALA A 96 -9.60 -1.88 -6.10
C ALA A 96 -10.18 -3.19 -5.56
N ASP A 97 -11.20 -3.72 -6.23
CA ASP A 97 -11.71 -5.07 -6.00
C ASP A 97 -10.73 -6.07 -6.63
N LEU A 98 -9.88 -6.67 -5.79
CA LEU A 98 -8.77 -7.52 -6.23
C LEU A 98 -9.10 -9.01 -6.23
N ASP A 99 -10.14 -9.42 -5.50
CA ASP A 99 -10.56 -10.82 -5.40
C ASP A 99 -11.91 -11.10 -6.07
N GLY A 100 -12.59 -10.06 -6.59
CA GLY A 100 -13.82 -10.17 -7.36
C GLY A 100 -15.07 -10.36 -6.51
N ASP A 101 -15.02 -9.99 -5.22
CA ASP A 101 -16.16 -10.12 -4.30
C ASP A 101 -17.09 -8.90 -4.29
N GLY A 102 -16.76 -7.86 -5.06
CA GLY A 102 -17.51 -6.61 -5.18
C GLY A 102 -17.17 -5.58 -4.11
N ALA A 103 -16.24 -5.87 -3.20
CA ALA A 103 -15.78 -4.94 -2.18
C ALA A 103 -14.28 -4.64 -2.37
N PRO A 104 -13.85 -3.36 -2.41
CA PRO A 104 -12.47 -3.07 -2.70
C PRO A 104 -11.55 -3.38 -1.52
N GLU A 105 -10.36 -3.87 -1.85
CA GLU A 105 -9.18 -3.88 -1.01
C GLU A 105 -8.40 -2.57 -1.14
N VAL A 106 -7.45 -2.38 -0.22
CA VAL A 106 -6.55 -1.21 -0.18
C VAL A 106 -5.14 -1.64 -0.55
N ILE A 107 -4.62 -1.08 -1.63
CA ILE A 107 -3.24 -1.26 -2.09
C ILE A 107 -2.38 -0.18 -1.44
N VAL A 108 -1.28 -0.57 -0.79
CA VAL A 108 -0.35 0.33 -0.10
C VAL A 108 1.09 -0.09 -0.30
N VAL A 109 2.02 0.82 -0.07
CA VAL A 109 3.45 0.52 0.05
C VAL A 109 3.84 0.54 1.53
N GLU A 110 4.35 -0.58 2.04
CA GLU A 110 4.92 -0.67 3.38
C GLU A 110 6.45 -0.74 3.30
N SER A 111 7.15 0.22 3.91
CA SER A 111 8.61 0.20 4.02
C SER A 111 9.08 -0.26 5.38
N HIS A 112 10.01 -1.19 5.41
CA HIS A 112 10.66 -1.69 6.62
C HIS A 112 12.01 -1.01 6.80
N ARG A 113 12.34 -0.62 8.03
CA ARG A 113 13.56 0.12 8.38
C ARG A 113 14.84 -0.44 7.77
N ASP A 114 14.97 -1.77 7.69
CA ASP A 114 16.20 -2.42 7.24
C ASP A 114 16.05 -3.12 5.86
N LEU A 115 14.80 -3.45 5.46
CA LEU A 115 14.52 -4.29 4.29
C LEU A 115 13.90 -3.52 3.11
N GLY A 116 13.60 -2.23 3.27
CA GLY A 116 12.94 -1.43 2.24
C GLY A 116 11.47 -1.80 2.03
N ALA A 117 10.95 -1.40 0.88
CA ALA A 117 9.54 -1.46 0.56
C ALA A 117 9.04 -2.86 0.17
N ARG A 118 7.72 -3.00 0.29
CA ARG A 118 6.92 -4.07 -0.31
C ARG A 118 5.55 -3.53 -0.69
N LEU A 119 4.94 -4.09 -1.71
CA LEU A 119 3.53 -3.90 -1.99
C LEU A 119 2.72 -4.72 -0.99
N ALA A 120 1.71 -4.13 -0.37
CA ALA A 120 0.85 -4.81 0.60
C ALA A 120 -0.63 -4.52 0.31
N ILE A 121 -1.48 -5.51 0.58
CA ILE A 121 -2.92 -5.43 0.42
C ILE A 121 -3.57 -5.52 1.78
N TRP A 122 -4.39 -4.54 2.10
CA TRP A 122 -5.21 -4.50 3.29
C TRP A 122 -6.68 -4.61 2.92
N GLY A 123 -7.46 -5.22 3.77
CA GLY A 123 -8.90 -5.35 3.56
C GLY A 123 -9.61 -5.85 4.81
N LEU A 124 -10.90 -6.03 4.69
CA LEU A 124 -11.74 -6.49 5.78
C LEU A 124 -11.74 -8.01 5.84
N ARG A 125 -11.39 -8.57 7.00
CA ARG A 125 -11.56 -10.00 7.29
C ARG A 125 -12.31 -10.15 8.59
N ARG A 126 -13.53 -10.69 8.53
CA ARG A 126 -14.44 -10.82 9.68
C ARG A 126 -14.65 -9.50 10.41
N GLY A 127 -14.80 -8.40 9.64
CA GLY A 127 -15.02 -7.07 10.20
C GLY A 127 -13.78 -6.37 10.77
N THR A 128 -12.60 -6.93 10.59
CA THR A 128 -11.34 -6.33 11.06
C THR A 128 -10.47 -5.92 9.88
N LEU A 129 -9.96 -4.69 9.90
CA LEU A 129 -8.97 -4.23 8.93
C LEU A 129 -7.67 -5.00 9.13
N THR A 130 -7.28 -5.78 8.15
CA THR A 130 -6.17 -6.73 8.23
C THR A 130 -5.34 -6.71 6.95
N ARG A 131 -4.02 -6.90 7.07
CA ARG A 131 -3.19 -7.14 5.88
C ARG A 131 -3.46 -8.54 5.35
N ILE A 132 -4.00 -8.60 4.11
CA ILE A 132 -4.40 -9.84 3.43
C ILE A 132 -3.20 -10.52 2.78
N ALA A 133 -2.40 -9.72 2.06
CA ALA A 133 -1.26 -10.20 1.29
C ALA A 133 -0.14 -9.17 1.25
N ALA A 134 1.07 -9.58 0.93
CA ALA A 134 2.16 -8.68 0.57
C ALA A 134 3.18 -9.41 -0.31
N THR A 135 3.93 -8.64 -1.10
CA THR A 135 5.16 -9.14 -1.74
C THR A 135 6.25 -9.35 -0.69
N SER A 136 7.34 -10.02 -1.06
CA SER A 136 8.58 -9.94 -0.29
C SER A 136 9.06 -8.49 -0.25
N ALA A 137 9.71 -8.08 0.83
CA ALA A 137 10.43 -6.82 0.85
C ALA A 137 11.59 -6.86 -0.15
N ILE A 138 11.97 -5.69 -0.69
CA ILE A 138 13.06 -5.59 -1.69
C ILE A 138 14.40 -6.11 -1.12
N GLY A 139 14.58 -6.00 0.21
CA GLY A 139 15.73 -6.58 0.91
C GLY A 139 16.80 -5.58 1.35
N THR A 140 16.65 -4.30 1.02
CA THR A 140 17.60 -3.24 1.36
C THR A 140 16.87 -1.98 1.77
N ARG A 141 17.31 -1.34 2.86
CA ARG A 141 16.82 -0.06 3.32
C ARG A 141 16.82 0.97 2.18
N PHE A 142 15.83 1.85 2.15
CA PHE A 142 15.71 2.90 1.15
C PHE A 142 15.65 2.37 -0.29
N ARG A 143 15.07 1.19 -0.47
CA ARG A 143 14.64 0.69 -1.77
C ARG A 143 13.13 0.68 -1.78
N TRP A 144 12.58 1.37 -2.76
CA TRP A 144 11.16 1.71 -2.84
C TRP A 144 10.54 1.22 -4.14
N LEU A 145 9.24 1.15 -4.19
CA LEU A 145 8.44 0.83 -5.37
C LEU A 145 7.28 1.83 -5.49
N ALA A 146 6.92 2.17 -6.73
CA ALA A 146 5.89 3.17 -7.03
C ALA A 146 4.68 2.52 -7.70
N PRO A 147 3.52 2.44 -7.03
CA PRO A 147 2.30 1.88 -7.61
C PRO A 147 1.76 2.75 -8.75
N LEU A 148 1.16 2.09 -9.76
CA LEU A 148 0.48 2.72 -10.89
C LEU A 148 -1.03 2.55 -10.84
N GLY A 149 -1.52 1.52 -10.11
CA GLY A 149 -2.94 1.22 -9.99
C GLY A 149 -3.27 -0.25 -10.17
N ALA A 150 -4.56 -0.54 -10.31
CA ALA A 150 -5.06 -1.88 -10.57
C ALA A 150 -6.23 -1.83 -11.57
N ALA A 151 -6.28 -2.81 -12.47
CA ALA A 151 -7.36 -3.04 -13.42
C ALA A 151 -7.30 -4.50 -13.91
N ASP A 152 -8.35 -4.96 -14.57
CA ASP A 152 -8.34 -6.21 -15.32
C ASP A 152 -7.50 -6.01 -16.59
N LEU A 153 -6.19 -6.25 -16.49
CA LEU A 153 -5.22 -5.93 -17.54
C LEU A 153 -5.19 -6.96 -18.69
N ASP A 154 -5.67 -8.17 -18.46
CA ASP A 154 -5.68 -9.24 -19.47
C ASP A 154 -7.10 -9.65 -19.93
N GLY A 155 -8.14 -9.05 -19.36
CA GLY A 155 -9.54 -9.24 -19.75
C GLY A 155 -10.17 -10.52 -19.20
N ASP A 156 -9.61 -11.12 -18.13
CA ASP A 156 -10.14 -12.36 -17.54
C ASP A 156 -11.16 -12.11 -16.40
N GLY A 157 -11.48 -10.85 -16.10
CA GLY A 157 -12.42 -10.44 -15.06
C GLY A 157 -11.81 -10.29 -13.68
N ARG A 158 -10.49 -10.33 -13.54
CA ARG A 158 -9.76 -10.15 -12.28
C ARG A 158 -8.76 -9.01 -12.39
N ALA A 159 -8.66 -8.21 -11.35
CA ALA A 159 -7.73 -7.10 -11.36
C ALA A 159 -6.29 -7.55 -11.08
N GLU A 160 -5.36 -7.05 -11.90
CA GLU A 160 -3.93 -7.03 -11.63
C GLU A 160 -3.52 -5.67 -11.08
N ILE A 161 -2.43 -5.68 -10.30
CA ILE A 161 -1.79 -4.49 -9.77
C ILE A 161 -0.50 -4.25 -10.55
N ALA A 162 -0.35 -3.03 -11.07
CA ALA A 162 0.86 -2.57 -11.73
C ALA A 162 1.67 -1.64 -10.83
N TYR A 163 2.99 -1.82 -10.78
CA TYR A 163 3.90 -0.93 -10.07
C TYR A 163 5.30 -0.95 -10.70
N VAL A 164 6.07 0.13 -10.53
CA VAL A 164 7.48 0.15 -10.92
C VAL A 164 8.34 -0.18 -9.70
N ASP A 165 9.08 -1.28 -9.79
CA ASP A 165 10.07 -1.68 -8.80
C ASP A 165 11.31 -0.82 -8.94
N ARG A 166 11.66 -0.11 -7.87
CA ARG A 166 12.83 0.78 -7.79
C ARG A 166 12.96 1.75 -8.97
N PRO A 167 12.01 2.71 -9.13
CA PRO A 167 11.95 3.58 -10.31
C PRO A 167 13.24 4.35 -10.59
N HIS A 168 14.08 4.55 -9.58
CA HIS A 168 15.38 5.23 -9.72
C HIS A 168 16.56 4.28 -10.00
N LEU A 169 16.35 2.94 -9.91
CA LEU A 169 17.41 1.94 -10.00
C LEU A 169 17.10 0.79 -10.97
N ALA A 170 16.23 -0.15 -10.55
CA ALA A 170 15.88 -1.33 -11.35
C ALA A 170 14.97 -0.98 -12.53
N ARG A 171 14.09 0.02 -12.35
CA ARG A 171 13.22 0.53 -13.41
C ARG A 171 12.43 -0.59 -14.10
N THR A 172 11.88 -1.49 -13.29
CA THR A 172 11.16 -2.67 -13.76
C THR A 172 9.67 -2.51 -13.49
N LEU A 173 8.86 -2.47 -14.56
CA LEU A 173 7.41 -2.58 -14.44
C LEU A 173 7.05 -4.01 -14.05
N ARG A 174 6.29 -4.17 -12.97
CA ARG A 174 5.84 -5.46 -12.45
C ARG A 174 4.33 -5.51 -12.38
N ILE A 175 3.80 -6.65 -12.79
CA ILE A 175 2.37 -6.97 -12.67
C ILE A 175 2.23 -8.13 -11.71
N VAL A 176 1.35 -7.95 -10.71
CA VAL A 176 1.01 -9.00 -9.74
C VAL A 176 -0.49 -9.14 -9.61
N ARG A 177 -0.97 -10.32 -9.22
CA ARG A 177 -2.38 -10.61 -8.99
C ARG A 177 -2.58 -11.17 -7.59
N LEU A 178 -3.66 -10.77 -6.92
CA LEU A 178 -4.07 -11.36 -5.65
C LEU A 178 -4.68 -12.75 -5.88
N GLN A 179 -4.11 -13.77 -5.24
CA GLN A 179 -4.62 -15.14 -5.26
C GLN A 179 -4.71 -15.65 -3.81
N GLY A 180 -5.91 -15.63 -3.25
CA GLY A 180 -6.14 -15.92 -1.83
C GLY A 180 -5.40 -14.92 -0.93
N SER A 181 -4.36 -15.37 -0.23
CA SER A 181 -3.53 -14.52 0.65
C SER A 181 -2.14 -14.23 0.09
N ARG A 182 -1.95 -14.32 -1.22
CA ARG A 182 -0.63 -14.13 -1.86
C ARG A 182 -0.73 -13.25 -3.10
N LEU A 183 0.27 -12.38 -3.27
CA LEU A 183 0.51 -11.68 -4.52
C LEU A 183 1.39 -12.56 -5.40
N ARG A 184 0.87 -12.96 -6.57
CA ARG A 184 1.56 -13.78 -7.56
C ARG A 184 2.06 -12.91 -8.70
N PRO A 185 3.33 -13.05 -9.10
CA PRO A 185 3.82 -12.41 -10.31
C PRO A 185 3.05 -12.90 -11.54
N VAL A 186 2.71 -11.98 -12.43
CA VAL A 186 2.04 -12.23 -13.72
C VAL A 186 3.00 -11.92 -14.86
N ALA A 187 3.59 -10.72 -14.88
CA ALA A 187 4.53 -10.28 -15.91
C ALA A 187 5.50 -9.23 -15.34
N GLU A 188 6.62 -9.03 -16.04
CA GLU A 188 7.56 -7.93 -15.76
C GLU A 188 8.24 -7.48 -17.05
N ALA A 189 8.66 -6.21 -17.09
CA ALA A 189 9.44 -5.62 -18.15
C ALA A 189 10.41 -4.57 -17.59
N GLU A 190 11.64 -4.57 -18.06
CA GLU A 190 12.65 -3.55 -17.73
C GLU A 190 12.48 -2.30 -18.58
N GLY A 191 13.09 -1.19 -18.17
CA GLY A 191 13.10 0.05 -18.92
C GLY A 191 11.89 0.96 -18.65
N HIS A 192 11.32 0.91 -17.47
CA HIS A 192 10.18 1.71 -17.05
C HIS A 192 10.45 2.52 -15.79
N THR A 193 10.07 3.80 -15.80
CA THR A 193 10.05 4.63 -14.60
C THR A 193 8.74 5.43 -14.52
N ASN A 194 8.40 5.88 -13.32
CA ASN A 194 7.19 6.67 -13.06
C ASN A 194 7.39 7.67 -11.92
N HIS A 195 8.65 7.86 -11.48
CA HIS A 195 8.94 8.78 -10.39
C HIS A 195 10.39 9.29 -10.47
N ARG A 196 10.59 10.60 -10.26
CA ARG A 196 11.89 11.22 -10.04
C ARG A 196 12.11 11.43 -8.56
N PHE A 197 13.30 11.11 -8.08
CA PHE A 197 13.64 11.25 -6.67
C PHE A 197 13.43 12.69 -6.19
N GLY A 198 12.67 12.84 -5.09
CA GLY A 198 12.33 14.13 -4.50
C GLY A 198 11.07 14.79 -5.06
N GLU A 199 10.37 14.17 -6.00
CA GLU A 199 9.02 14.61 -6.39
C GLU A 199 7.98 14.07 -5.39
N ASP A 200 6.94 14.84 -5.11
CA ASP A 200 5.85 14.52 -4.21
C ASP A 200 4.69 13.75 -4.91
N THR A 201 4.87 13.45 -6.19
CA THR A 201 3.86 12.80 -7.04
C THR A 201 4.43 11.59 -7.77
N ILE A 202 3.61 10.55 -7.91
CA ILE A 202 3.88 9.40 -8.77
C ILE A 202 3.22 9.67 -10.11
N SER A 203 4.00 9.64 -11.18
CA SER A 203 3.54 9.93 -12.54
C SER A 203 3.02 8.68 -13.26
N GLY A 204 2.22 8.86 -14.31
CA GLY A 204 1.64 7.76 -15.07
C GLY A 204 0.47 7.09 -14.35
N GLY A 205 0.14 5.86 -14.73
CA GLY A 205 -1.02 5.15 -14.20
C GLY A 205 -1.54 4.10 -15.16
N ILE A 206 -2.79 3.68 -14.94
CA ILE A 206 -3.55 2.83 -15.87
C ILE A 206 -4.64 3.69 -16.48
N ARG A 207 -4.76 3.66 -17.82
CA ARG A 207 -5.84 4.33 -18.55
C ARG A 207 -6.53 3.33 -19.48
N ASP A 208 -7.75 3.65 -19.91
CA ASP A 208 -8.45 2.98 -21.00
C ASP A 208 -9.00 4.01 -21.98
N CYS A 209 -8.46 4.04 -23.18
CA CYS A 209 -8.89 4.93 -24.26
C CYS A 209 -9.87 4.23 -25.22
N GLY A 210 -10.64 3.25 -24.75
CA GLY A 210 -11.65 2.52 -25.52
C GLY A 210 -11.12 1.28 -26.25
N THR A 211 -9.86 0.91 -26.00
CA THR A 211 -9.20 -0.29 -26.60
C THR A 211 -8.70 -1.27 -25.53
N GLY A 212 -9.19 -1.13 -24.30
CA GLY A 212 -8.77 -1.88 -23.14
C GLY A 212 -7.65 -1.18 -22.35
N PRO A 213 -7.41 -1.62 -21.09
CA PRO A 213 -6.49 -0.95 -20.19
C PRO A 213 -5.03 -1.05 -20.68
N GLU A 214 -4.32 0.05 -20.51
CA GLU A 214 -2.88 0.14 -20.74
C GLU A 214 -2.19 0.91 -19.62
N ILE A 215 -0.96 0.54 -19.36
CA ILE A 215 -0.13 1.08 -18.29
C ILE A 215 0.79 2.14 -18.89
N ILE A 216 0.71 3.37 -18.37
CA ILE A 216 1.48 4.52 -18.86
C ILE A 216 2.64 4.79 -17.91
N THR A 217 3.86 4.80 -18.47
CA THR A 217 5.11 5.06 -17.77
C THR A 217 6.03 5.91 -18.64
N ALA A 218 7.18 6.34 -18.09
CA ALA A 218 8.25 6.93 -18.87
C ALA A 218 9.39 5.93 -19.13
N SER A 219 10.19 6.20 -20.18
CA SER A 219 11.50 5.57 -20.38
C SER A 219 12.48 5.95 -19.23
N PRO A 220 13.55 5.17 -18.99
CA PRO A 220 14.50 5.42 -17.90
C PRO A 220 15.13 6.81 -17.88
N ASP A 221 15.29 7.45 -19.03
CA ASP A 221 15.82 8.79 -19.21
C ASP A 221 14.75 9.87 -19.28
N TRP A 222 13.46 9.47 -19.17
CA TRP A 222 12.30 10.36 -19.29
C TRP A 222 12.13 11.01 -20.68
N ALA A 223 12.78 10.48 -21.69
CA ALA A 223 12.70 11.01 -23.06
C ALA A 223 11.42 10.59 -23.78
N GLU A 224 10.83 9.46 -23.38
CA GLU A 224 9.69 8.86 -24.05
C GLU A 224 8.57 8.50 -23.06
N VAL A 225 7.34 8.64 -23.52
CA VAL A 225 6.15 8.09 -22.86
C VAL A 225 5.86 6.71 -23.43
N GLN A 226 5.66 5.76 -22.55
CA GLN A 226 5.46 4.36 -22.92
C GLN A 226 4.07 3.88 -22.49
N ALA A 227 3.39 3.14 -23.37
CA ALA A 227 2.18 2.39 -23.05
C ALA A 227 2.45 0.89 -23.10
N SER A 228 2.12 0.18 -22.03
CA SER A 228 2.29 -1.26 -21.92
C SER A 228 0.95 -1.97 -21.76
N ARG A 229 0.71 -3.03 -22.52
CA ARG A 229 -0.47 -3.90 -22.40
C ARG A 229 -0.06 -5.30 -21.99
N LEU A 230 -0.87 -5.94 -21.18
CA LEU A 230 -0.70 -7.34 -20.79
C LEU A 230 -1.40 -8.23 -21.84
N VAL A 231 -0.64 -8.96 -22.63
CA VAL A 231 -1.16 -9.81 -23.69
C VAL A 231 -0.60 -11.22 -23.53
N GLY A 232 -1.45 -12.19 -23.22
CA GLY A 232 -1.03 -13.58 -23.06
C GLY A 232 0.04 -13.77 -21.98
N GLY A 233 -0.04 -13.03 -20.87
CA GLY A 233 0.91 -13.09 -19.76
C GLY A 233 2.25 -12.39 -20.04
N THR A 234 2.33 -11.57 -21.09
CA THR A 234 3.54 -10.83 -21.46
C THR A 234 3.21 -9.35 -21.65
N LEU A 235 4.08 -8.47 -21.18
CA LEU A 235 3.98 -7.04 -21.42
C LEU A 235 4.44 -6.69 -22.84
N ARG A 236 3.59 -5.96 -23.58
CA ARG A 236 3.88 -5.38 -24.88
C ARG A 236 3.92 -3.87 -24.72
N THR A 237 5.10 -3.28 -24.90
CA THR A 237 5.34 -1.85 -24.73
C THR A 237 5.53 -1.19 -26.08
N GLN A 238 4.90 -0.02 -26.24
CA GLN A 238 5.08 0.88 -27.38
C GLN A 238 5.35 2.30 -26.88
N VAL A 239 6.11 3.06 -27.65
CA VAL A 239 6.31 4.50 -27.40
C VAL A 239 5.07 5.24 -27.93
N LEU A 240 4.59 6.21 -27.16
CA LEU A 240 3.49 7.08 -27.54
C LEU A 240 4.04 8.43 -28.02
N ASP A 241 3.40 9.00 -29.03
CA ASP A 241 3.61 10.40 -29.44
C ASP A 241 2.68 11.33 -28.59
N ALA A 242 2.91 11.35 -27.28
CA ALA A 242 2.02 12.03 -26.34
C ALA A 242 2.66 13.24 -25.64
N GLY A 243 3.92 13.54 -25.95
CA GLY A 243 4.66 14.66 -25.33
C GLY A 243 5.03 14.47 -23.88
N ASP A 244 4.05 14.21 -23.01
CA ASP A 244 4.26 13.98 -21.57
C ASP A 244 3.25 12.98 -20.97
N LEU A 245 3.54 12.52 -19.72
CA LEU A 245 2.70 11.55 -19.03
C LEU A 245 1.29 12.09 -18.70
N PRO A 246 1.09 13.33 -18.22
CA PRO A 246 -0.24 13.89 -18.01
C PRO A 246 -1.10 13.89 -19.28
N THR A 247 -0.56 14.38 -20.40
CA THR A 247 -1.25 14.36 -21.71
C THR A 247 -1.60 12.94 -22.13
N ALA A 248 -0.66 12.00 -21.96
CA ALA A 248 -0.92 10.60 -22.23
C ALA A 248 -2.10 10.06 -21.42
N MET A 249 -2.18 10.35 -20.13
CA MET A 249 -3.27 9.88 -19.27
C MET A 249 -4.65 10.40 -19.70
N GLU A 250 -4.73 11.54 -20.39
CA GLU A 250 -5.99 12.13 -20.89
C GLU A 250 -6.50 11.50 -22.19
N CYS A 251 -5.84 10.46 -22.74
CA CYS A 251 -6.18 9.85 -24.03
C CYS A 251 -6.10 10.81 -25.23
N ARG A 252 -5.16 11.72 -25.23
CA ARG A 252 -4.90 12.70 -26.30
C ARG A 252 -3.57 12.43 -26.97
#